data_f0d2f5819c149db60dee9bb5fd475c7b
#
_entry.id   f0d2f5819c149db60dee9bb5fd475c7b
#
_cell.length_a   1.000
_cell.length_b   1.000
_cell.length_c   1.000
_cell.angle_alpha   90.00
_cell.angle_beta   90.00
_cell.angle_gamma   90.00
#
_symmetry.space_group_name_H-M   'P 1'
#
loop_
_entity.id
_entity.type
_entity.pdbx_description
1 polymer ?
#
loop_
_entity_poly.entity_id
_entity_poly.type
_entity_poly.pdbx_seq_one_letter_code
_entity_poly.pdbx_strand_id
1 'polypeptide(L)'
;AISTPSLILKRVFGKDTEMRTLLGAIRQEIKEMEKVVNIDYAPVTINRYKNVLKKLENSIPTFYDKEDITFHELTPEFIKAFDLHLKTEVGLCRNTIVRYMKCFKKITNMALAKGWMKKDAFYGYKMEQDETAPVFLTYDELQTVMNKEFTIPRLALVRDIFIFACFTFVALTNVCLIINKLQTNNKGIGNGLETTCLHHFA
;
A
#
# COMPACT_ATOMS: atom_id res chain seq x y z
N ALA A 1 -8.13 45.15 14.98
CA ALA A 1 -7.88 43.68 15.00
C ALA A 1 -7.05 43.35 13.77
N ILE A 2 -5.80 42.96 13.97
CA ILE A 2 -4.86 42.59 12.89
C ILE A 2 -5.27 41.21 12.41
N SER A 3 -5.84 41.16 11.21
CA SER A 3 -6.21 39.88 10.57
C SER A 3 -4.92 39.17 10.14
N THR A 4 -4.60 38.06 10.76
CA THR A 4 -3.46 37.22 10.37
C THR A 4 -3.65 36.72 8.91
N PRO A 5 -2.60 36.62 8.10
CA PRO A 5 -2.69 36.13 6.71
C PRO A 5 -3.45 34.81 6.55
N SER A 6 -3.35 33.90 7.52
CA SER A 6 -4.11 32.64 7.57
C SER A 6 -5.62 32.81 7.72
N LEU A 7 -6.09 33.86 8.40
CA LEU A 7 -7.52 34.19 8.56
C LEU A 7 -8.09 34.79 7.27
N ILE A 8 -7.31 35.57 6.55
CA ILE A 8 -7.71 36.14 5.26
C ILE A 8 -7.81 35.02 4.23
N LEU A 9 -6.85 34.11 4.19
CA LEU A 9 -6.87 32.93 3.31
C LEU A 9 -8.09 32.02 3.60
N LYS A 10 -8.42 31.76 4.88
CA LYS A 10 -9.62 31.01 5.25
C LYS A 10 -10.92 31.71 4.83
N ARG A 11 -10.96 33.03 4.83
CA ARG A 11 -12.16 33.82 4.49
C ARG A 11 -12.36 33.97 2.98
N VAL A 12 -11.26 34.06 2.20
CA VAL A 12 -11.32 34.25 0.74
C VAL A 12 -11.45 32.91 0.01
N PHE A 13 -10.81 31.85 0.50
CA PHE A 13 -10.75 30.57 -0.19
C PHE A 13 -11.58 29.46 0.48
N GLY A 14 -12.17 29.69 1.66
CA GLY A 14 -13.06 28.76 2.34
C GLY A 14 -12.46 27.36 2.58
N LYS A 15 -13.30 26.33 2.54
CA LYS A 15 -12.90 24.92 2.66
C LYS A 15 -11.95 24.44 1.54
N ASP A 16 -11.92 25.15 0.41
CA ASP A 16 -11.04 24.81 -0.72
C ASP A 16 -9.55 24.97 -0.43
N THR A 17 -9.16 25.74 0.61
CA THR A 17 -7.75 25.96 0.94
C THR A 17 -7.11 24.69 1.53
N GLU A 18 -7.86 23.92 2.33
CA GLU A 18 -7.36 22.64 2.85
C GLU A 18 -7.21 21.57 1.75
N MET A 19 -8.06 21.64 0.71
CA MET A 19 -7.96 20.75 -0.46
C MET A 19 -6.79 21.11 -1.40
N ARG A 20 -6.25 22.31 -1.31
CA ARG A 20 -5.12 22.77 -2.15
C ARG A 20 -3.74 22.47 -1.54
N THR A 21 -3.68 22.05 -0.30
CA THR A 21 -2.44 21.57 0.31
C THR A 21 -2.22 20.11 -0.03
N LEU A 22 -0.95 19.70 -0.07
CA LEU A 22 -0.56 18.33 -0.44
C LEU A 22 -1.15 17.30 0.52
N LEU A 23 -0.90 17.48 1.83
CA LEU A 23 -1.38 16.52 2.83
C LEU A 23 -2.90 16.53 2.93
N GLY A 24 -3.53 17.73 2.82
CA GLY A 24 -4.99 17.86 2.79
C GLY A 24 -5.62 17.07 1.65
N ALA A 25 -5.06 17.15 0.44
CA ALA A 25 -5.54 16.41 -0.73
C ALA A 25 -5.37 14.90 -0.57
N ILE A 26 -4.24 14.44 -0.01
CA ILE A 26 -4.02 13.00 0.24
C ILE A 26 -5.01 12.49 1.28
N ARG A 27 -5.26 13.23 2.37
CA ARG A 27 -6.24 12.85 3.39
C ARG A 27 -7.65 12.76 2.81
N GLN A 28 -8.02 13.69 1.91
CA GLN A 28 -9.32 13.66 1.24
C GLN A 28 -9.43 12.44 0.30
N GLU A 29 -8.41 12.14 -0.50
CA GLU A 29 -8.40 10.98 -1.38
C GLU A 29 -8.51 9.66 -0.57
N ILE A 30 -7.81 9.55 0.56
CA ILE A 30 -7.92 8.39 1.46
C ILE A 30 -9.36 8.24 1.97
N LYS A 31 -10.01 9.33 2.40
CA LYS A 31 -11.41 9.30 2.86
C LYS A 31 -12.37 8.86 1.75
N GLU A 32 -12.11 9.25 0.51
CA GLU A 32 -12.90 8.82 -0.65
C GLU A 32 -12.70 7.34 -0.95
N MET A 33 -11.46 6.86 -0.91
CA MET A 33 -11.14 5.44 -1.07
C MET A 33 -11.75 4.56 0.03
N GLU A 34 -11.80 5.05 1.28
CA GLU A 34 -12.39 4.33 2.41
C GLU A 34 -13.89 4.09 2.25
N LYS A 35 -14.61 4.94 1.52
CA LYS A 35 -16.04 4.77 1.26
C LYS A 35 -16.35 3.62 0.29
N VAL A 36 -15.39 3.29 -0.57
CA VAL A 36 -15.53 2.25 -1.62
C VAL A 36 -14.55 1.09 -1.40
N VAL A 37 -14.15 0.88 -0.14
CA VAL A 37 -13.30 -0.25 0.23
C VAL A 37 -14.02 -1.58 -0.06
N ASN A 38 -13.27 -2.56 -0.57
CA ASN A 38 -13.76 -3.86 -1.04
C ASN A 38 -14.70 -3.82 -2.27
N ILE A 39 -15.00 -2.64 -2.81
CA ILE A 39 -15.68 -2.45 -4.09
C ILE A 39 -14.62 -2.13 -5.15
N ASP A 40 -13.98 -0.96 -5.05
CA ASP A 40 -12.99 -0.47 -6.01
C ASP A 40 -11.55 -0.59 -5.50
N TYR A 41 -11.36 -0.56 -4.19
CA TYR A 41 -10.03 -0.58 -3.56
C TYR A 41 -9.90 -1.68 -2.51
N ALA A 42 -8.80 -2.44 -2.62
CA ALA A 42 -8.41 -3.35 -1.55
C ALA A 42 -7.89 -2.58 -0.32
N PRO A 43 -8.13 -3.06 0.93
CA PRO A 43 -7.63 -2.45 2.15
C PRO A 43 -6.12 -2.18 2.14
N VAL A 44 -5.34 -3.08 1.53
CA VAL A 44 -3.88 -2.95 1.35
C VAL A 44 -3.51 -1.70 0.54
N THR A 45 -4.33 -1.33 -0.46
CA THR A 45 -4.10 -0.12 -1.26
C THR A 45 -4.28 1.13 -0.39
N ILE A 46 -5.34 1.20 0.40
CA ILE A 46 -5.61 2.33 1.32
C ILE A 46 -4.47 2.47 2.34
N ASN A 47 -4.02 1.35 2.93
CA ASN A 47 -2.89 1.35 3.86
C ASN A 47 -1.60 1.88 3.22
N ARG A 48 -1.40 1.63 1.93
CA ARG A 48 -0.25 2.18 1.18
C ARG A 48 -0.32 3.70 1.10
N TYR A 49 -1.49 4.29 0.81
CA TYR A 49 -1.67 5.75 0.81
C TYR A 49 -1.49 6.36 2.20
N LYS A 50 -1.99 5.71 3.25
CA LYS A 50 -1.75 6.12 4.65
C LYS A 50 -0.26 6.14 5.00
N ASN A 51 0.49 5.14 4.54
CA ASN A 51 1.94 5.09 4.73
C ASN A 51 2.66 6.22 3.98
N VAL A 52 2.25 6.52 2.74
CA VAL A 52 2.80 7.65 1.98
C VAL A 52 2.51 8.97 2.70
N LEU A 53 1.28 9.18 3.16
CA LEU A 53 0.89 10.35 3.95
C LEU A 53 1.80 10.53 5.17
N LYS A 54 1.96 9.48 5.98
CA LYS A 54 2.82 9.51 7.17
C LYS A 54 4.28 9.84 6.85
N LYS A 55 4.82 9.32 5.73
CA LYS A 55 6.18 9.63 5.31
C LYS A 55 6.32 11.09 4.85
N LEU A 56 5.34 11.62 4.13
CA LEU A 56 5.31 13.02 3.73
C LEU A 56 5.17 13.96 4.94
N GLU A 57 4.29 13.65 5.90
CA GLU A 57 4.14 14.41 7.15
C GLU A 57 5.46 14.53 7.92
N ASN A 58 6.28 13.49 7.92
CA ASN A 58 7.59 13.51 8.56
C ASN A 58 8.66 14.25 7.75
N SER A 59 8.57 14.21 6.41
CA SER A 59 9.60 14.77 5.52
C SER A 59 9.40 16.24 5.23
N ILE A 60 8.16 16.71 5.11
CA ILE A 60 7.87 18.13 4.76
C ILE A 60 8.49 19.11 5.76
N PRO A 61 8.36 18.92 7.10
CA PRO A 61 8.99 19.83 8.05
C PRO A 61 10.51 19.89 7.90
N THR A 62 11.15 18.76 7.57
CA THR A 62 12.61 18.70 7.37
C THR A 62 13.07 19.50 6.15
N PHE A 63 12.27 19.55 5.08
CA PHE A 63 12.66 20.22 3.83
C PHE A 63 12.20 21.68 3.72
N TYR A 64 11.06 22.01 4.32
CA TYR A 64 10.42 23.32 4.14
C TYR A 64 10.19 24.08 5.44
N ASP A 65 10.49 23.52 6.60
CA ASP A 65 10.18 24.12 7.91
C ASP A 65 8.69 24.52 8.04
N LYS A 66 7.81 23.70 7.43
CA LYS A 66 6.35 23.89 7.39
C LYS A 66 5.65 22.59 7.72
N GLU A 67 4.45 22.65 8.28
CA GLU A 67 3.62 21.46 8.55
C GLU A 67 2.99 20.88 7.28
N ASP A 68 2.69 21.70 6.27
CA ASP A 68 2.14 21.29 4.97
C ASP A 68 2.61 22.25 3.88
N ILE A 69 2.56 21.80 2.63
CA ILE A 69 2.94 22.57 1.45
C ILE A 69 1.79 22.64 0.45
N THR A 70 1.76 23.70 -0.34
CA THR A 70 0.81 23.82 -1.45
C THR A 70 1.34 23.08 -2.69
N PHE A 71 0.46 22.71 -3.59
CA PHE A 71 0.86 22.10 -4.87
C PHE A 71 1.72 23.02 -5.74
N HIS A 72 1.67 24.33 -5.53
CA HIS A 72 2.54 25.29 -6.23
C HIS A 72 4.00 25.25 -5.76
N GLU A 73 4.23 24.87 -4.50
CA GLU A 73 5.55 24.72 -3.91
C GLU A 73 6.19 23.36 -4.22
N LEU A 74 5.39 22.43 -4.75
CA LEU A 74 5.87 21.09 -5.08
C LEU A 74 6.69 21.10 -6.36
N THR A 75 8.00 20.94 -6.22
CA THR A 75 8.97 20.97 -7.32
C THR A 75 9.57 19.59 -7.62
N PRO A 76 10.17 19.38 -8.80
CA PRO A 76 10.89 18.14 -9.08
C PRO A 76 12.08 17.89 -8.13
N GLU A 77 12.68 18.95 -7.59
CA GLU A 77 13.74 18.85 -6.60
C GLU A 77 13.24 18.22 -5.31
N PHE A 78 12.01 18.56 -4.86
CA PHE A 78 11.39 17.93 -3.70
C PHE A 78 11.19 16.44 -3.92
N ILE A 79 10.74 16.01 -5.11
CA ILE A 79 10.55 14.60 -5.43
C ILE A 79 11.87 13.83 -5.30
N LYS A 80 12.98 14.39 -5.78
CA LYS A 80 14.33 13.80 -5.66
C LYS A 80 14.80 13.77 -4.20
N ALA A 81 14.60 14.86 -3.46
CA ALA A 81 14.97 14.93 -2.04
C ALA A 81 14.16 13.95 -1.21
N PHE A 82 12.86 13.82 -1.47
CA PHE A 82 12.00 12.84 -0.81
C PHE A 82 12.42 11.40 -1.11
N ASP A 83 12.75 11.07 -2.36
CA ASP A 83 13.30 9.76 -2.73
C ASP A 83 14.60 9.45 -1.98
N LEU A 84 15.51 10.44 -1.92
CA LEU A 84 16.77 10.29 -1.18
C LEU A 84 16.53 10.07 0.32
N HIS A 85 15.66 10.87 0.93
CA HIS A 85 15.29 10.73 2.35
C HIS A 85 14.72 9.33 2.67
N LEU A 86 13.85 8.81 1.78
CA LEU A 86 13.29 7.46 1.95
C LEU A 86 14.38 6.38 1.89
N LYS A 87 15.46 6.60 1.14
CA LYS A 87 16.60 5.68 1.04
C LYS A 87 17.53 5.76 2.24
N THR A 88 17.89 6.98 2.65
CA THR A 88 18.95 7.22 3.65
C THR A 88 18.40 7.22 5.08
N GLU A 89 17.38 8.02 5.36
CA GLU A 89 16.86 8.21 6.71
C GLU A 89 15.87 7.11 7.11
N VAL A 90 15.03 6.69 6.16
CA VAL A 90 14.00 5.68 6.43
C VAL A 90 14.50 4.26 6.15
N GLY A 91 15.55 4.10 5.33
CA GLY A 91 16.17 2.81 5.04
C GLY A 91 15.29 1.86 4.22
N LEU A 92 14.43 2.39 3.33
CA LEU A 92 13.53 1.56 2.54
C LEU A 92 14.23 0.99 1.29
N CYS A 93 13.89 -0.25 0.93
CA CYS A 93 14.34 -0.84 -0.33
C CYS A 93 13.69 -0.14 -1.54
N ARG A 94 14.43 -0.12 -2.67
CA ARG A 94 14.05 0.57 -3.91
C ARG A 94 12.65 0.25 -4.40
N ASN A 95 12.28 -1.03 -4.42
CA ASN A 95 10.95 -1.44 -4.89
C ASN A 95 9.81 -0.91 -4.00
N THR A 96 10.03 -0.78 -2.70
CA THR A 96 9.06 -0.16 -1.77
C THR A 96 8.92 1.33 -2.02
N ILE A 97 10.05 2.03 -2.23
CA ILE A 97 10.06 3.46 -2.57
C ILE A 97 9.29 3.70 -3.86
N VAL A 98 9.55 2.93 -4.91
CA VAL A 98 8.83 3.05 -6.19
C VAL A 98 7.32 2.85 -6.00
N ARG A 99 6.89 1.92 -5.14
CA ARG A 99 5.46 1.74 -4.82
C ARG A 99 4.86 2.99 -4.17
N TYR A 100 5.58 3.64 -3.26
CA TYR A 100 5.15 4.89 -2.62
C TYR A 100 5.12 6.04 -3.62
N MET A 101 6.16 6.17 -4.46
CA MET A 101 6.24 7.19 -5.49
C MET A 101 5.13 7.05 -6.55
N LYS A 102 4.72 5.82 -6.90
CA LYS A 102 3.56 5.60 -7.77
C LYS A 102 2.26 6.12 -7.16
N CYS A 103 2.03 5.91 -5.86
CA CYS A 103 0.87 6.46 -5.15
C CYS A 103 0.93 8.00 -5.10
N PHE A 104 2.10 8.55 -4.79
CA PHE A 104 2.31 10.00 -4.76
C PHE A 104 2.08 10.62 -6.14
N LYS A 105 2.61 10.01 -7.21
CA LYS A 105 2.40 10.46 -8.59
C LYS A 105 0.91 10.46 -8.97
N LYS A 106 0.12 9.51 -8.50
CA LYS A 106 -1.33 9.52 -8.75
C LYS A 106 -1.99 10.78 -8.17
N ILE A 107 -1.59 11.20 -6.96
CA ILE A 107 -2.10 12.41 -6.31
C ILE A 107 -1.68 13.67 -7.08
N THR A 108 -0.41 13.76 -7.49
CA THR A 108 0.07 14.92 -8.28
C THR A 108 -0.59 15.00 -9.65
N ASN A 109 -0.82 13.86 -10.31
CA ASN A 109 -1.56 13.82 -11.59
C ASN A 109 -3.01 14.27 -11.42
N MET A 110 -3.67 13.86 -10.33
CA MET A 110 -5.02 14.35 -9.98
C MET A 110 -5.00 15.87 -9.76
N ALA A 111 -4.03 16.40 -9.02
CA ALA A 111 -3.88 17.83 -8.78
C ALA A 111 -3.61 18.61 -10.08
N LEU A 112 -2.82 18.03 -11.00
CA LEU A 112 -2.58 18.59 -12.32
C LEU A 112 -3.87 18.65 -13.16
N ALA A 113 -4.64 17.54 -13.18
CA ALA A 113 -5.91 17.46 -13.88
C ALA A 113 -6.96 18.44 -13.34
N LYS A 114 -6.96 18.69 -12.01
CA LYS A 114 -7.82 19.68 -11.34
C LYS A 114 -7.30 21.14 -11.47
N GLY A 115 -6.18 21.34 -12.14
CA GLY A 115 -5.58 22.68 -12.32
C GLY A 115 -4.93 23.26 -11.06
N TRP A 116 -4.68 22.48 -10.03
CA TRP A 116 -4.00 22.92 -8.79
C TRP A 116 -2.50 23.06 -8.97
N MET A 117 -1.94 22.44 -10.01
CA MET A 117 -0.56 22.52 -10.45
C MET A 117 -0.49 22.94 -11.91
N LYS A 118 0.55 23.69 -12.28
CA LYS A 118 0.82 24.08 -13.66
C LYS A 118 1.86 23.18 -14.35
N LYS A 119 2.73 22.54 -13.57
CA LYS A 119 3.84 21.70 -14.06
C LYS A 119 3.80 20.35 -13.34
N ASP A 120 4.18 19.29 -14.03
CA ASP A 120 4.34 17.96 -13.42
C ASP A 120 5.57 17.95 -12.50
N ALA A 121 5.35 17.71 -11.20
CA ALA A 121 6.43 17.59 -10.22
C ALA A 121 7.31 16.34 -10.46
N PHE A 122 6.79 15.32 -11.15
CA PHE A 122 7.55 14.11 -11.50
C PHE A 122 8.27 14.22 -12.83
N TYR A 123 8.29 15.39 -13.46
CA TYR A 123 9.00 15.59 -14.71
C TYR A 123 10.50 15.22 -14.56
N GLY A 124 10.97 14.32 -15.41
CA GLY A 124 12.35 13.82 -15.38
C GLY A 124 12.67 12.83 -14.26
N TYR A 125 11.72 12.44 -13.39
CA TYR A 125 11.93 11.42 -12.38
C TYR A 125 11.63 10.01 -12.95
N LYS A 126 12.64 9.14 -12.96
CA LYS A 126 12.52 7.76 -13.42
C LYS A 126 12.22 6.82 -12.25
N MET A 127 11.16 6.02 -12.38
CA MET A 127 10.77 5.00 -11.40
C MET A 127 11.34 3.64 -11.82
N GLU A 128 12.62 3.42 -11.56
CA GLU A 128 13.27 2.14 -11.86
C GLU A 128 13.08 1.17 -10.71
N GLN A 129 12.62 -0.03 -11.01
CA GLN A 129 12.49 -1.13 -10.05
C GLN A 129 13.66 -2.09 -10.22
N ASP A 130 14.14 -2.61 -9.10
CA ASP A 130 15.10 -3.70 -9.13
C ASP A 130 14.38 -4.99 -9.56
N GLU A 131 14.98 -5.71 -10.49
CA GLU A 131 14.50 -7.04 -10.85
C GLU A 131 14.73 -7.98 -9.66
N THR A 132 13.65 -8.59 -9.21
CA THR A 132 13.73 -9.66 -8.21
C THR A 132 13.61 -10.98 -8.93
N ALA A 133 14.72 -11.71 -9.00
CA ALA A 133 14.68 -13.10 -9.48
C ALA A 133 13.78 -13.91 -8.51
N PRO A 134 12.70 -14.54 -8.99
CA PRO A 134 11.91 -15.40 -8.14
C PRO A 134 12.77 -16.60 -7.70
N VAL A 135 12.83 -16.81 -6.40
CA VAL A 135 13.41 -18.04 -5.85
C VAL A 135 12.31 -19.09 -5.84
N PHE A 136 12.56 -20.20 -6.50
CA PHE A 136 11.63 -21.35 -6.54
C PHE A 136 12.34 -22.58 -5.99
N LEU A 137 11.56 -23.47 -5.42
CA LEU A 137 12.06 -24.75 -4.92
C LEU A 137 12.43 -25.65 -6.10
N THR A 138 13.57 -26.30 -5.98
CA THR A 138 13.95 -27.42 -6.84
C THR A 138 13.07 -28.62 -6.54
N TYR A 139 13.06 -29.61 -7.44
CA TYR A 139 12.28 -30.83 -7.24
C TYR A 139 12.74 -31.61 -5.98
N ASP A 140 14.06 -31.66 -5.72
CA ASP A 140 14.62 -32.34 -4.55
C ASP A 140 14.25 -31.64 -3.23
N GLU A 141 14.24 -30.31 -3.23
CA GLU A 141 13.76 -29.53 -2.08
C GLU A 141 12.27 -29.75 -1.84
N LEU A 142 11.46 -29.83 -2.91
CA LEU A 142 10.03 -30.12 -2.83
C LEU A 142 9.81 -31.53 -2.26
N GLN A 143 10.58 -32.52 -2.71
CA GLN A 143 10.53 -33.87 -2.15
C GLN A 143 10.93 -33.91 -0.67
N THR A 144 11.91 -33.12 -0.28
CA THR A 144 12.29 -33.00 1.13
C THR A 144 11.17 -32.44 1.99
N VAL A 145 10.45 -31.44 1.49
CA VAL A 145 9.26 -30.88 2.17
C VAL A 145 8.12 -31.92 2.25
N MET A 146 7.90 -32.68 1.17
CA MET A 146 6.88 -33.75 1.14
C MET A 146 7.11 -34.82 2.19
N ASN A 147 8.35 -35.27 2.33
CA ASN A 147 8.71 -36.38 3.21
C ASN A 147 8.93 -35.95 4.66
N LYS A 148 8.87 -34.64 4.95
CA LYS A 148 9.08 -34.13 6.30
C LYS A 148 7.87 -34.42 7.18
N GLU A 149 8.11 -35.15 8.27
CA GLU A 149 7.11 -35.35 9.31
C GLU A 149 7.03 -34.14 10.24
N PHE A 150 5.79 -33.71 10.53
CA PHE A 150 5.54 -32.63 11.47
C PHE A 150 4.74 -33.17 12.66
N THR A 151 5.23 -32.89 13.85
CA THR A 151 4.55 -33.21 15.11
C THR A 151 3.27 -32.40 15.32
N ILE A 152 3.18 -31.22 14.69
CA ILE A 152 2.02 -30.31 14.80
C ILE A 152 1.10 -30.57 13.60
N PRO A 153 -0.16 -31.06 13.81
CA PRO A 153 -1.08 -31.40 12.73
C PRO A 153 -1.37 -30.23 11.77
N ARG A 154 -1.41 -29.00 12.29
CA ARG A 154 -1.59 -27.78 11.49
C ARG A 154 -0.48 -27.58 10.45
N LEU A 155 0.76 -27.86 10.80
CA LEU A 155 1.90 -27.72 9.87
C LEU A 155 1.88 -28.83 8.80
N ALA A 156 1.46 -30.04 9.16
CA ALA A 156 1.26 -31.13 8.20
C ALA A 156 0.18 -30.73 7.16
N LEU A 157 -0.94 -30.18 7.59
CA LEU A 157 -2.00 -29.70 6.70
C LEU A 157 -1.48 -28.57 5.75
N VAL A 158 -0.73 -27.60 6.27
CA VAL A 158 -0.15 -26.51 5.44
C VAL A 158 0.81 -27.09 4.40
N ARG A 159 1.64 -28.06 4.77
CA ARG A 159 2.53 -28.78 3.83
C ARG A 159 1.70 -29.44 2.73
N ASP A 160 0.65 -30.19 3.08
CA ASP A 160 -0.15 -30.94 2.11
C ASP A 160 -0.87 -30.00 1.13
N ILE A 161 -1.41 -28.88 1.61
CA ILE A 161 -1.99 -27.82 0.79
C ILE A 161 -0.95 -27.22 -0.16
N PHE A 162 0.25 -26.93 0.35
CA PHE A 162 1.33 -26.38 -0.46
C PHE A 162 1.76 -27.34 -1.57
N ILE A 163 1.99 -28.61 -1.23
CA ILE A 163 2.34 -29.67 -2.17
C ILE A 163 1.25 -29.83 -3.24
N PHE A 164 -0.01 -29.90 -2.83
CA PHE A 164 -1.14 -29.96 -3.77
C PHE A 164 -1.12 -28.76 -4.75
N ALA A 165 -0.90 -27.54 -4.25
CA ALA A 165 -0.82 -26.35 -5.09
C ALA A 165 0.36 -26.41 -6.09
N CYS A 166 1.51 -26.93 -5.69
CA CYS A 166 2.67 -27.10 -6.56
C CYS A 166 2.39 -28.07 -7.73
N PHE A 167 1.72 -29.19 -7.47
CA PHE A 167 1.44 -30.17 -8.52
C PHE A 167 0.24 -29.81 -9.41
N THR A 168 -0.72 -29.08 -8.89
CA THR A 168 -1.94 -28.70 -9.65
C THR A 168 -1.84 -27.35 -10.32
N PHE A 169 -0.75 -26.58 -10.10
CA PHE A 169 -0.59 -25.19 -10.57
C PHE A 169 -1.72 -24.25 -10.11
N VAL A 170 -2.47 -24.65 -9.08
CA VAL A 170 -3.55 -23.84 -8.53
C VAL A 170 -2.98 -22.87 -7.51
N ALA A 171 -3.30 -21.58 -7.65
CA ALA A 171 -2.87 -20.57 -6.68
C ALA A 171 -3.37 -20.93 -5.27
N LEU A 172 -2.53 -20.77 -4.25
CA LEU A 172 -2.85 -21.10 -2.84
C LEU A 172 -4.17 -20.45 -2.38
N THR A 173 -4.48 -19.25 -2.87
CA THR A 173 -5.77 -18.58 -2.60
C THR A 173 -6.97 -19.39 -3.07
N ASN A 174 -6.87 -20.01 -4.25
CA ASN A 174 -7.95 -20.83 -4.80
C ASN A 174 -8.07 -22.17 -4.06
N VAL A 175 -6.95 -22.76 -3.64
CA VAL A 175 -6.96 -23.98 -2.81
C VAL A 175 -7.65 -23.70 -1.48
N CYS A 176 -7.32 -22.59 -0.80
CA CYS A 176 -7.98 -22.18 0.43
C CYS A 176 -9.48 -21.96 0.24
N LEU A 177 -9.91 -21.37 -0.87
CA LEU A 177 -11.33 -21.18 -1.20
C LEU A 177 -12.06 -22.51 -1.43
N ILE A 178 -11.42 -23.47 -2.10
CA ILE A 178 -11.97 -24.82 -2.31
C ILE A 178 -12.13 -25.55 -0.98
N ILE A 179 -11.10 -25.52 -0.13
CA ILE A 179 -11.13 -26.15 1.19
C ILE A 179 -12.23 -25.54 2.06
N ASN A 180 -12.36 -24.21 2.09
CA ASN A 180 -13.41 -23.53 2.83
C ASN A 180 -14.82 -23.91 2.31
N LYS A 181 -15.01 -24.01 0.99
CA LYS A 181 -16.28 -24.46 0.39
C LYS A 181 -16.60 -25.93 0.77
N LEU A 182 -15.61 -26.79 0.78
CA LEU A 182 -15.79 -28.19 1.18
C LEU A 182 -16.12 -28.30 2.68
N GLN A 183 -15.52 -27.50 3.53
CA GLN A 183 -15.81 -27.45 4.97
C GLN A 183 -17.20 -26.87 5.27
N THR A 184 -17.67 -25.89 4.52
CA THR A 184 -19.03 -25.34 4.69
C THR A 184 -20.10 -26.31 4.22
N ASN A 185 -19.85 -27.11 3.19
CA ASN A 185 -20.78 -28.16 2.75
C ASN A 185 -20.83 -29.36 3.71
N ASN A 186 -19.75 -29.63 4.46
CA ASN A 186 -19.73 -30.68 5.48
C ASN A 186 -20.31 -30.27 6.83
N LYS A 187 -20.60 -28.98 7.07
CA LYS A 187 -21.30 -28.52 8.28
C LYS A 187 -22.77 -28.88 8.34
N GLY A 188 -23.29 -29.62 7.35
CA GLY A 188 -24.59 -30.27 7.43
C GLY A 188 -24.59 -31.56 8.26
N ILE A 189 -23.42 -32.07 8.66
CA ILE A 189 -23.31 -33.32 9.47
C ILE A 189 -22.20 -33.08 10.53
N GLY A 190 -22.62 -32.75 11.76
CA GLY A 190 -21.76 -32.89 12.96
C GLY A 190 -20.95 -31.70 13.36
N ASN A 191 -21.28 -31.16 14.52
CA ASN A 191 -20.63 -30.08 15.29
C ASN A 191 -19.13 -30.33 15.56
N GLY A 192 -18.35 -29.28 15.42
CA GLY A 192 -17.17 -29.05 16.23
C GLY A 192 -15.82 -29.12 15.53
N LEU A 193 -15.42 -28.00 14.89
CA LEU A 193 -14.03 -27.58 14.86
C LEU A 193 -14.01 -26.07 14.50
N GLU A 194 -13.56 -25.28 15.44
CA GLU A 194 -13.60 -23.81 15.41
C GLU A 194 -12.78 -23.20 14.27
N THR A 195 -13.42 -22.27 13.59
CA THR A 195 -12.92 -21.39 12.55
C THR A 195 -11.98 -20.33 13.14
N THR A 196 -10.70 -20.63 13.31
CA THR A 196 -9.71 -19.62 13.77
C THR A 196 -8.42 -19.63 12.96
N CYS A 197 -8.46 -19.75 11.63
CA CYS A 197 -7.20 -19.94 10.91
C CYS A 197 -6.97 -19.11 9.64
N LEU A 198 -7.64 -17.99 9.39
CA LEU A 198 -7.42 -17.25 8.14
C LEU A 198 -7.32 -15.72 8.24
N HIS A 199 -7.05 -15.15 9.42
CA HIS A 199 -6.85 -13.69 9.52
C HIS A 199 -5.39 -13.22 9.59
N HIS A 200 -4.39 -14.10 9.34
CA HIS A 200 -2.99 -13.73 9.51
C HIS A 200 -2.10 -13.81 8.26
N PHE A 201 -2.69 -14.02 7.08
CA PHE A 201 -1.94 -13.99 5.81
C PHE A 201 -2.66 -13.12 4.77
N ALA A 202 -2.81 -11.82 5.07
CA ALA A 202 -3.10 -10.78 4.10
C ALA A 202 -2.12 -9.61 4.29
#